data_b214f6656dc6f6658c3e8b53ca17b16d
#
_entry.id   b214f6656dc6f6658c3e8b53ca17b16d
#
_cell.length_a   1.000
_cell.length_b   1.000
_cell.length_c   1.000
_cell.angle_alpha   90.00
_cell.angle_beta   90.00
_cell.angle_gamma   90.00
#
_symmetry.space_group_name_H-M   'P 1'
#
loop_
_entity.id
_entity.type
_entity.pdbx_description
1 polymer ?
#
loop_
_entity_poly.entity_id
_entity_poly.type
_entity_poly.pdbx_seq_one_letter_code
_entity_poly.pdbx_strand_id
1 'polypeptide(L)'
;MRSARVLVVDDYEPFRQFVCSTLGKIPGLRIVGQASDGVEAVRKAEELQPELILMDIGLPSLSGIEAARRIRQLAPTSKVLFLSQETSRDVVEAALRLGASGYIVKAHAGSELLAAVEVVLRGEQFVSSGVANYVFAEFMGAPAPGRLRSKETFASLAPPLSQEGRVIPCHQVQFYSDDASLLAGFTRFVETALAAGNAVIVVATESHRNSLLQRLQVHGVDVFAAIEKGSYIPLDVADTLSTFMVNDLPDPVRFLKIAGDLVAAAAKATKGERPRVAACGECAPILWAQGRADAAIQLEHLWDEIAKTCDVDILCGYVLNSCQRERESHIYERICAEHSAVCFL
;
A
#
# COMPACT_ATOMS: atom_id res chain seq x y z
N MET A 1 -3.17 20.66 -14.37
CA MET A 1 -2.70 19.29 -13.98
C MET A 1 -3.07 18.33 -15.10
N ARG A 2 -2.15 17.45 -15.53
CA ARG A 2 -2.45 16.44 -16.56
C ARG A 2 -3.34 15.36 -15.92
N SER A 3 -4.50 15.10 -16.50
CA SER A 3 -5.44 14.10 -16.00
C SER A 3 -5.02 12.73 -16.50
N ALA A 4 -4.84 11.74 -15.62
CA ALA A 4 -4.50 10.37 -16.00
C ALA A 4 -5.69 9.73 -16.74
N ARG A 5 -5.40 9.15 -17.91
CA ARG A 5 -6.38 8.55 -18.81
C ARG A 5 -6.58 7.07 -18.49
N VAL A 6 -7.82 6.69 -18.20
CA VAL A 6 -8.15 5.33 -17.71
C VAL A 6 -9.08 4.63 -18.70
N LEU A 7 -8.74 3.39 -19.08
CA LEU A 7 -9.61 2.45 -19.79
C LEU A 7 -10.12 1.40 -18.79
N VAL A 8 -11.44 1.19 -18.75
CA VAL A 8 -12.07 0.19 -17.87
C VAL A 8 -12.60 -0.97 -18.71
N VAL A 9 -12.17 -2.18 -18.39
CA VAL A 9 -12.49 -3.40 -19.14
C VAL A 9 -13.06 -4.46 -18.21
N ASP A 10 -14.33 -4.79 -18.40
CA ASP A 10 -15.06 -5.79 -17.61
C ASP A 10 -16.31 -6.20 -18.40
N ASP A 11 -16.61 -7.47 -18.51
CA ASP A 11 -17.78 -7.94 -19.24
C ASP A 11 -19.08 -7.75 -18.42
N TYR A 12 -18.98 -7.75 -17.09
CA TYR A 12 -20.12 -7.55 -16.20
C TYR A 12 -20.43 -6.06 -16.03
N GLU A 13 -21.43 -5.59 -16.75
CA GLU A 13 -21.79 -4.16 -16.79
C GLU A 13 -21.99 -3.51 -15.40
N PRO A 14 -22.70 -4.11 -14.43
CA PRO A 14 -22.87 -3.49 -13.12
C PRO A 14 -21.54 -3.20 -12.39
N PHE A 15 -20.55 -4.12 -12.47
CA PHE A 15 -19.25 -3.91 -11.86
C PHE A 15 -18.45 -2.86 -12.64
N ARG A 16 -18.50 -2.87 -13.97
CA ARG A 16 -17.88 -1.84 -14.81
C ARG A 16 -18.41 -0.45 -14.47
N GLN A 17 -19.73 -0.31 -14.26
CA GLN A 17 -20.34 0.96 -13.84
C GLN A 17 -19.91 1.36 -12.42
N PHE A 18 -19.81 0.43 -11.49
CA PHE A 18 -19.29 0.66 -10.15
C PHE A 18 -17.86 1.24 -10.22
N VAL A 19 -16.95 0.60 -10.96
CA VAL A 19 -15.58 1.07 -11.17
C VAL A 19 -15.57 2.47 -11.79
N CYS A 20 -16.33 2.69 -12.86
CA CYS A 20 -16.42 3.98 -13.53
C CYS A 20 -16.95 5.09 -12.60
N SER A 21 -18.00 4.80 -11.82
CA SER A 21 -18.57 5.78 -10.88
C SER A 21 -17.62 6.10 -9.73
N THR A 22 -16.84 5.11 -9.27
CA THR A 22 -15.86 5.29 -8.20
C THR A 22 -14.70 6.14 -8.66
N LEU A 23 -14.12 5.85 -9.82
CA LEU A 23 -12.98 6.60 -10.36
C LEU A 23 -13.37 7.97 -10.92
N GLY A 24 -14.57 8.13 -11.44
CA GLY A 24 -15.06 9.40 -11.98
C GLY A 24 -15.19 10.53 -10.96
N LYS A 25 -15.15 10.19 -9.66
CA LYS A 25 -15.18 11.15 -8.55
C LYS A 25 -13.79 11.68 -8.16
N ILE A 26 -12.70 11.07 -8.70
CA ILE A 26 -11.33 11.44 -8.34
C ILE A 26 -10.86 12.59 -9.25
N PRO A 27 -10.53 13.76 -8.70
CA PRO A 27 -9.93 14.84 -9.46
C PRO A 27 -8.58 14.36 -10.06
N GLY A 28 -8.40 14.54 -11.37
CA GLY A 28 -7.16 14.13 -12.04
C GLY A 28 -7.23 12.73 -12.69
N LEU A 29 -8.34 12.00 -12.60
CA LEU A 29 -8.61 10.82 -13.40
C LEU A 29 -9.66 11.12 -14.48
N ARG A 30 -9.46 10.56 -15.66
CA ARG A 30 -10.41 10.65 -16.77
C ARG A 30 -10.63 9.29 -17.40
N ILE A 31 -11.82 8.74 -17.31
CA ILE A 31 -12.19 7.54 -18.04
C ILE A 31 -12.30 7.91 -19.52
N VAL A 32 -11.43 7.36 -20.35
CA VAL A 32 -11.35 7.64 -21.78
C VAL A 32 -12.04 6.58 -22.63
N GLY A 33 -12.36 5.42 -22.05
CA GLY A 33 -13.07 4.35 -22.72
C GLY A 33 -13.51 3.26 -21.76
N GLN A 34 -14.43 2.44 -22.21
CA GLN A 34 -14.90 1.21 -21.57
C GLN A 34 -14.90 0.09 -22.62
N ALA A 35 -14.64 -1.14 -22.22
CA ALA A 35 -14.76 -2.33 -23.06
C ALA A 35 -15.39 -3.47 -22.25
N SER A 36 -16.09 -4.37 -22.94
CA SER A 36 -16.71 -5.56 -22.35
C SER A 36 -16.12 -6.87 -22.89
N ASP A 37 -15.08 -6.77 -23.70
CA ASP A 37 -14.45 -7.86 -24.41
C ASP A 37 -12.95 -7.62 -24.57
N GLY A 38 -12.15 -8.69 -24.51
CA GLY A 38 -10.69 -8.57 -24.58
C GLY A 38 -10.17 -8.09 -25.94
N VAL A 39 -10.86 -8.40 -27.05
CA VAL A 39 -10.49 -7.92 -28.39
C VAL A 39 -10.77 -6.41 -28.51
N GLU A 40 -11.92 -5.98 -28.00
CA GLU A 40 -12.27 -4.56 -27.93
C GLU A 40 -11.28 -3.80 -27.04
N ALA A 41 -10.86 -4.40 -25.91
CA ALA A 41 -9.87 -3.80 -25.02
C ALA A 41 -8.54 -3.53 -25.71
N VAL A 42 -8.02 -4.49 -26.49
CA VAL A 42 -6.78 -4.33 -27.26
C VAL A 42 -6.90 -3.19 -28.27
N ARG A 43 -7.97 -3.16 -29.06
CA ARG A 43 -8.23 -2.10 -30.03
C ARG A 43 -8.30 -0.72 -29.36
N LYS A 44 -9.08 -0.59 -28.27
CA LYS A 44 -9.20 0.68 -27.53
C LYS A 44 -7.91 1.12 -26.85
N ALA A 45 -7.12 0.19 -26.35
CA ALA A 45 -5.82 0.51 -25.77
C ALA A 45 -4.86 1.09 -26.82
N GLU A 46 -4.83 0.51 -28.04
CA GLU A 46 -4.04 1.02 -29.16
C GLU A 46 -4.51 2.42 -29.61
N GLU A 47 -5.82 2.61 -29.76
CA GLU A 47 -6.40 3.89 -30.21
C GLU A 47 -6.25 4.99 -29.17
N LEU A 48 -6.50 4.66 -27.90
CA LEU A 48 -6.63 5.65 -26.82
C LEU A 48 -5.32 5.88 -26.06
N GLN A 49 -4.34 4.97 -26.12
CA GLN A 49 -3.07 5.05 -25.36
C GLN A 49 -3.29 5.52 -23.90
N PRO A 50 -4.09 4.77 -23.08
CA PRO A 50 -4.37 5.16 -21.70
C PRO A 50 -3.14 5.00 -20.82
N GLU A 51 -3.03 5.78 -19.75
CA GLU A 51 -1.98 5.62 -18.74
C GLU A 51 -2.26 4.42 -17.81
N LEU A 52 -3.55 4.10 -17.61
CA LEU A 52 -3.98 2.97 -16.77
C LEU A 52 -5.10 2.19 -17.46
N ILE A 53 -5.02 0.88 -17.39
CA ILE A 53 -6.06 -0.05 -17.83
C ILE A 53 -6.47 -0.90 -16.64
N LEU A 54 -7.74 -0.81 -16.25
CA LEU A 54 -8.36 -1.71 -15.30
C LEU A 54 -8.96 -2.87 -16.09
N MET A 55 -8.49 -4.10 -15.86
CA MET A 55 -8.71 -5.24 -16.74
C MET A 55 -9.26 -6.43 -15.98
N ASP A 56 -10.46 -6.86 -16.30
CA ASP A 56 -10.90 -8.21 -15.86
C ASP A 56 -10.12 -9.31 -16.60
N ILE A 57 -9.91 -10.42 -15.91
CA ILE A 57 -9.27 -11.62 -16.49
C ILE A 57 -10.30 -12.47 -17.24
N GLY A 58 -11.51 -12.60 -16.69
CA GLY A 58 -12.57 -13.47 -17.19
C GLY A 58 -13.34 -12.92 -18.39
N LEU A 59 -12.67 -12.26 -19.33
CA LEU A 59 -13.32 -11.65 -20.49
C LEU A 59 -13.72 -12.67 -21.57
N PRO A 60 -14.82 -12.44 -22.29
CA PRO A 60 -15.19 -13.24 -23.45
C PRO A 60 -14.21 -13.01 -24.62
N SER A 61 -14.25 -13.90 -25.61
CA SER A 61 -13.47 -13.91 -26.86
C SER A 61 -11.95 -13.93 -26.66
N LEU A 62 -11.41 -13.11 -25.80
CA LEU A 62 -9.99 -13.01 -25.47
C LEU A 62 -9.83 -12.74 -23.99
N SER A 63 -9.18 -13.66 -23.24
CA SER A 63 -8.95 -13.46 -21.79
C SER A 63 -8.16 -12.18 -21.51
N GLY A 64 -8.39 -11.55 -20.33
CA GLY A 64 -7.69 -10.34 -19.95
C GLY A 64 -6.17 -10.50 -19.90
N ILE A 65 -5.67 -11.69 -19.54
CA ILE A 65 -4.23 -12.00 -19.56
C ILE A 65 -3.67 -11.93 -20.98
N GLU A 66 -4.35 -12.54 -21.95
CA GLU A 66 -3.90 -12.50 -23.35
C GLU A 66 -4.11 -11.10 -23.99
N ALA A 67 -5.18 -10.40 -23.60
CA ALA A 67 -5.39 -9.01 -23.98
C ALA A 67 -4.24 -8.12 -23.46
N ALA A 68 -3.86 -8.24 -22.20
CA ALA A 68 -2.76 -7.50 -21.61
C ALA A 68 -1.41 -7.78 -22.30
N ARG A 69 -1.17 -9.05 -22.72
CA ARG A 69 0.02 -9.41 -23.48
C ARG A 69 0.11 -8.66 -24.81
N ARG A 70 -1.01 -8.55 -25.56
CA ARG A 70 -1.09 -7.80 -26.82
C ARG A 70 -0.98 -6.29 -26.59
N ILE A 71 -1.66 -5.78 -25.58
CA ILE A 71 -1.63 -4.37 -25.19
C ILE A 71 -0.20 -3.92 -24.87
N ARG A 72 0.58 -4.74 -24.21
CA ARG A 72 1.98 -4.43 -23.90
C ARG A 72 2.84 -4.15 -25.13
N GLN A 73 2.49 -4.70 -26.29
CA GLN A 73 3.17 -4.44 -27.54
C GLN A 73 2.66 -3.16 -28.24
N LEU A 74 1.35 -2.88 -28.13
CA LEU A 74 0.67 -1.79 -28.82
C LEU A 74 0.63 -0.48 -28.02
N ALA A 75 0.57 -0.59 -26.70
CA ALA A 75 0.56 0.52 -25.75
C ALA A 75 1.54 0.27 -24.58
N PRO A 76 2.86 0.27 -24.83
CA PRO A 76 3.87 -0.18 -23.86
C PRO A 76 4.00 0.71 -22.63
N THR A 77 3.47 1.91 -22.65
CA THR A 77 3.46 2.85 -21.51
C THR A 77 2.23 2.68 -20.61
N SER A 78 1.22 1.95 -21.09
CA SER A 78 0.00 1.69 -20.32
C SER A 78 0.30 0.72 -19.17
N LYS A 79 -0.13 1.10 -17.98
CA LYS A 79 -0.08 0.26 -16.79
C LYS A 79 -1.33 -0.61 -16.75
N VAL A 80 -1.19 -1.89 -16.44
CA VAL A 80 -2.33 -2.82 -16.34
C VAL A 80 -2.52 -3.20 -14.88
N LEU A 81 -3.71 -2.92 -14.35
CA LEU A 81 -4.18 -3.34 -13.03
C LEU A 81 -5.32 -4.33 -13.24
N PHE A 82 -5.09 -5.59 -12.89
CA PHE A 82 -6.13 -6.61 -12.99
C PHE A 82 -7.16 -6.48 -11.88
N LEU A 83 -8.44 -6.69 -12.24
CA LEU A 83 -9.59 -6.80 -11.35
C LEU A 83 -10.24 -8.14 -11.64
N SER A 84 -10.18 -9.12 -10.74
CA SER A 84 -10.68 -10.46 -11.01
C SER A 84 -11.36 -11.11 -9.81
N GLN A 85 -12.27 -12.05 -10.07
CA GLN A 85 -12.79 -12.95 -9.04
C GLN A 85 -11.83 -14.11 -8.74
N GLU A 86 -10.88 -14.35 -9.64
CA GLU A 86 -9.89 -15.42 -9.50
C GLU A 86 -8.91 -15.12 -8.38
N THR A 87 -8.74 -16.12 -7.51
CA THR A 87 -7.78 -16.07 -6.40
C THR A 87 -6.75 -17.19 -6.48
N SER A 88 -6.78 -17.98 -7.57
CA SER A 88 -5.84 -19.09 -7.75
C SER A 88 -4.42 -18.57 -8.01
N ARG A 89 -3.45 -19.23 -7.39
CA ARG A 89 -2.04 -18.90 -7.48
C ARG A 89 -1.56 -18.77 -8.93
N ASP A 90 -1.87 -19.76 -9.76
CA ASP A 90 -1.39 -19.82 -11.15
C ASP A 90 -1.84 -18.63 -11.99
N VAL A 91 -3.09 -18.15 -11.78
CA VAL A 91 -3.65 -17.00 -12.49
C VAL A 91 -3.01 -15.70 -12.02
N VAL A 92 -2.85 -15.53 -10.71
CA VAL A 92 -2.20 -14.33 -10.14
C VAL A 92 -0.74 -14.24 -10.59
N GLU A 93 0.01 -15.33 -10.50
CA GLU A 93 1.39 -15.40 -10.97
C GLU A 93 1.48 -15.12 -12.48
N ALA A 94 0.61 -15.70 -13.30
CA ALA A 94 0.60 -15.44 -14.74
C ALA A 94 0.35 -13.96 -15.06
N ALA A 95 -0.57 -13.31 -14.35
CA ALA A 95 -0.86 -11.88 -14.49
C ALA A 95 0.37 -11.02 -14.15
N LEU A 96 1.04 -11.32 -13.05
CA LEU A 96 2.19 -10.54 -12.57
C LEU A 96 3.45 -10.79 -13.40
N ARG A 97 3.69 -12.03 -13.86
CA ARG A 97 4.79 -12.35 -14.80
C ARG A 97 4.69 -11.61 -16.12
N LEU A 98 3.49 -11.25 -16.53
CA LEU A 98 3.28 -10.39 -17.70
C LEU A 98 3.73 -8.94 -17.44
N GLY A 99 4.14 -8.59 -16.22
CA GLY A 99 4.49 -7.23 -15.84
C GLY A 99 3.27 -6.37 -15.56
N ALA A 100 2.19 -6.96 -15.05
CA ALA A 100 1.07 -6.20 -14.53
C ALA A 100 1.51 -5.27 -13.41
N SER A 101 0.95 -4.07 -13.38
CA SER A 101 1.21 -3.10 -12.32
C SER A 101 0.44 -3.39 -11.05
N GLY A 102 -0.49 -4.35 -11.09
CA GLY A 102 -1.16 -4.82 -9.88
C GLY A 102 -2.29 -5.81 -10.14
N TYR A 103 -2.84 -6.30 -9.04
CA TYR A 103 -3.92 -7.27 -8.99
C TYR A 103 -4.87 -6.98 -7.83
N ILE A 104 -6.17 -6.83 -8.12
CA ILE A 104 -7.22 -6.66 -7.13
C ILE A 104 -8.22 -7.82 -7.23
N VAL A 105 -8.58 -8.41 -6.11
CA VAL A 105 -9.70 -9.33 -6.01
C VAL A 105 -11.00 -8.52 -6.01
N LYS A 106 -11.94 -8.80 -6.94
CA LYS A 106 -13.19 -8.03 -7.10
C LYS A 106 -13.98 -7.89 -5.80
N ALA A 107 -13.95 -8.90 -4.93
CA ALA A 107 -14.60 -8.83 -3.62
C ALA A 107 -14.05 -7.70 -2.71
N HIS A 108 -12.79 -7.31 -2.90
CA HIS A 108 -12.13 -6.24 -2.14
C HIS A 108 -12.11 -4.90 -2.89
N ALA A 109 -12.62 -4.83 -4.12
CA ALA A 109 -12.56 -3.61 -4.94
C ALA A 109 -13.19 -2.38 -4.25
N GLY A 110 -14.21 -2.59 -3.42
CA GLY A 110 -14.86 -1.51 -2.68
C GLY A 110 -13.92 -0.75 -1.74
N SER A 111 -12.97 -1.44 -1.13
CA SER A 111 -11.99 -0.85 -0.19
C SER A 111 -10.62 -0.58 -0.82
N GLU A 112 -10.21 -1.37 -1.82
CA GLU A 112 -8.84 -1.34 -2.33
C GLU A 112 -8.66 -0.55 -3.64
N LEU A 113 -9.73 -0.37 -4.45
CA LEU A 113 -9.63 0.17 -5.81
C LEU A 113 -8.93 1.55 -5.87
N LEU A 114 -9.28 2.45 -4.97
CA LEU A 114 -8.74 3.81 -4.99
C LEU A 114 -7.26 3.81 -4.64
N ALA A 115 -6.89 3.11 -3.57
CA ALA A 115 -5.50 2.98 -3.14
C ALA A 115 -4.63 2.30 -4.22
N ALA A 116 -5.15 1.24 -4.84
CA ALA A 116 -4.46 0.52 -5.91
C ALA A 116 -4.19 1.40 -7.13
N VAL A 117 -5.19 2.18 -7.57
CA VAL A 117 -5.04 3.09 -8.72
C VAL A 117 -3.97 4.15 -8.44
N GLU A 118 -3.94 4.72 -7.25
CA GLU A 118 -2.91 5.69 -6.86
C GLU A 118 -1.52 5.09 -6.83
N VAL A 119 -1.36 3.92 -6.18
CA VAL A 119 -0.09 3.18 -6.12
C VAL A 119 0.43 2.87 -7.52
N VAL A 120 -0.45 2.32 -8.37
CA VAL A 120 -0.09 1.96 -9.75
C VAL A 120 0.27 3.19 -10.58
N LEU A 121 -0.47 4.29 -10.48
CA LEU A 121 -0.15 5.52 -11.24
C LEU A 121 1.20 6.10 -10.84
N ARG A 122 1.64 5.94 -9.59
CA ARG A 122 2.99 6.30 -9.14
C ARG A 122 4.10 5.41 -9.72
N GLY A 123 3.76 4.27 -10.32
CA GLY A 123 4.73 3.31 -10.86
C GLY A 123 5.11 2.20 -9.89
N GLU A 124 4.41 2.10 -8.78
CA GLU A 124 4.54 1.04 -7.80
C GLU A 124 3.58 -0.11 -8.14
N GLN A 125 3.82 -1.30 -7.59
CA GLN A 125 2.96 -2.46 -7.81
C GLN A 125 1.99 -2.63 -6.64
N PHE A 126 0.72 -2.92 -6.94
CA PHE A 126 -0.32 -3.19 -5.93
C PHE A 126 -0.83 -4.61 -6.05
N VAL A 127 -0.99 -5.30 -4.92
CA VAL A 127 -1.61 -6.63 -4.88
C VAL A 127 -2.61 -6.69 -3.74
N SER A 128 -3.82 -7.13 -4.06
CA SER A 128 -4.90 -7.33 -3.08
C SER A 128 -4.46 -8.26 -1.95
N SER A 129 -4.82 -7.92 -0.72
CA SER A 129 -4.50 -8.71 0.47
C SER A 129 -4.87 -10.19 0.34
N GLY A 130 -6.00 -10.49 -0.31
CA GLY A 130 -6.47 -11.87 -0.51
C GLY A 130 -5.61 -12.76 -1.42
N VAL A 131 -4.66 -12.20 -2.16
CA VAL A 131 -3.78 -12.94 -3.10
C VAL A 131 -2.30 -12.55 -2.99
N ALA A 132 -1.96 -11.69 -2.04
CA ALA A 132 -0.59 -11.23 -1.82
C ALA A 132 0.41 -12.37 -1.62
N ASN A 133 -0.04 -13.49 -1.06
CA ASN A 133 0.75 -14.72 -0.82
C ASN A 133 1.39 -15.30 -2.07
N TYR A 134 0.72 -15.19 -3.22
CA TYR A 134 1.16 -15.81 -4.46
C TYR A 134 2.26 -14.99 -5.16
N VAL A 135 2.28 -13.69 -4.93
CA VAL A 135 3.24 -12.77 -5.51
C VAL A 135 4.63 -12.96 -4.92
N PHE A 136 4.67 -13.39 -3.68
CA PHE A 136 5.88 -13.45 -2.88
C PHE A 136 6.87 -14.51 -3.33
N ALA A 137 6.38 -15.68 -3.77
CA ALA A 137 7.25 -16.81 -4.09
C ALA A 137 8.13 -16.58 -5.33
N GLU A 138 7.76 -15.70 -6.22
CA GLU A 138 8.35 -15.60 -7.55
C GLU A 138 9.10 -14.29 -7.83
N PHE A 139 8.69 -13.17 -7.27
CA PHE A 139 9.30 -11.88 -7.55
C PHE A 139 10.66 -11.67 -6.87
N MET A 140 10.99 -12.48 -5.87
CA MET A 140 12.24 -12.36 -5.10
C MET A 140 13.23 -13.49 -5.37
N GLY A 141 12.92 -14.43 -6.27
CA GLY A 141 13.74 -15.62 -6.56
C GLY A 141 14.57 -15.57 -7.84
N ALA A 142 14.46 -14.56 -8.72
CA ALA A 142 15.25 -14.47 -9.93
C ALA A 142 15.81 -13.06 -10.15
N PRO A 143 17.13 -12.89 -10.34
CA PRO A 143 17.67 -11.62 -10.81
C PRO A 143 17.24 -11.43 -12.26
N ALA A 144 16.43 -10.40 -12.51
CA ALA A 144 16.09 -9.97 -13.86
C ALA A 144 17.33 -9.43 -14.59
N PRO A 145 17.56 -9.81 -15.86
CA PRO A 145 18.67 -9.28 -16.63
C PRO A 145 18.42 -7.82 -17.00
N GLY A 146 19.28 -6.97 -16.49
CA GLY A 146 19.66 -5.67 -16.97
C GLY A 146 18.60 -4.72 -17.54
N ARG A 147 18.15 -3.75 -16.71
CA ARG A 147 17.85 -2.41 -17.20
C ARG A 147 18.36 -1.36 -16.22
N LEU A 148 19.16 -0.45 -16.76
CA LEU A 148 19.73 0.72 -16.11
C LEU A 148 18.65 1.65 -15.55
N ARG A 149 18.90 2.12 -14.35
CA ARG A 149 18.11 3.13 -13.65
C ARG A 149 18.19 4.47 -14.38
N SER A 150 17.06 5.02 -14.77
CA SER A 150 16.93 6.47 -14.91
C SER A 150 16.40 7.02 -13.60
N LYS A 151 17.17 7.95 -13.02
CA LYS A 151 16.77 8.79 -11.88
C LYS A 151 15.71 9.76 -12.37
N GLU A 152 14.47 9.63 -11.93
CA GLU A 152 13.54 10.76 -11.99
C GLU A 152 12.51 10.70 -10.86
N THR A 153 12.59 11.72 -10.06
CA THR A 153 11.59 12.48 -9.30
C THR A 153 10.37 11.75 -8.75
N PHE A 154 10.41 11.49 -7.45
CA PHE A 154 9.28 11.03 -6.63
C PHE A 154 8.43 12.21 -6.19
N ALA A 155 7.18 12.26 -6.60
CA ALA A 155 6.19 13.21 -6.12
C ALA A 155 5.18 12.53 -5.20
N SER A 156 5.12 13.06 -3.99
CA SER A 156 4.01 13.06 -3.02
C SER A 156 3.15 11.81 -2.82
N LEU A 157 3.35 11.16 -1.68
CA LEU A 157 2.39 10.24 -1.02
C LEU A 157 1.29 11.07 -0.36
N ALA A 158 0.18 11.32 -1.06
CA ALA A 158 -1.04 11.81 -0.44
C ALA A 158 -2.03 10.66 -0.31
N PRO A 159 -2.70 10.49 0.85
CA PRO A 159 -3.67 9.42 1.05
C PRO A 159 -4.95 9.60 0.20
N PRO A 160 -5.70 8.52 -0.08
CA PRO A 160 -6.88 8.56 -0.96
C PRO A 160 -8.03 9.41 -0.40
N LEU A 161 -8.76 10.12 -1.28
CA LEU A 161 -9.89 10.98 -0.93
C LEU A 161 -11.23 10.21 -1.00
N SER A 162 -12.06 10.31 0.05
CA SER A 162 -13.44 9.80 0.07
C SER A 162 -14.41 10.66 -0.76
N GLN A 163 -15.66 10.18 -0.93
CA GLN A 163 -16.74 10.84 -1.69
C GLN A 163 -17.08 12.29 -1.24
N GLU A 164 -16.58 12.71 -0.08
CA GLU A 164 -16.76 14.07 0.47
C GLU A 164 -15.46 14.89 0.50
N GLY A 165 -14.43 14.48 -0.27
CA GLY A 165 -13.08 15.04 -0.15
C GLY A 165 -12.40 14.64 1.17
N ARG A 166 -12.89 13.59 1.82
CA ARG A 166 -12.30 12.97 3.00
C ARG A 166 -11.29 11.94 2.55
N VAL A 167 -10.08 12.06 3.01
CA VAL A 167 -9.05 11.05 2.82
C VAL A 167 -9.40 9.85 3.68
N ILE A 168 -9.49 8.65 3.10
CA ILE A 168 -9.77 7.43 3.84
C ILE A 168 -8.51 7.04 4.61
N PRO A 169 -8.56 6.85 5.95
CA PRO A 169 -7.44 6.31 6.69
C PRO A 169 -7.01 4.96 6.13
N CYS A 170 -5.70 4.75 5.99
CA CYS A 170 -5.14 3.56 5.38
C CYS A 170 -4.25 2.82 6.37
N HIS A 171 -4.53 1.53 6.62
CA HIS A 171 -3.62 0.62 7.30
C HIS A 171 -2.92 -0.23 6.24
N GLN A 172 -1.63 0.04 6.00
CA GLN A 172 -0.85 -0.60 4.95
C GLN A 172 0.34 -1.37 5.53
N VAL A 173 0.66 -2.50 4.91
CA VAL A 173 1.89 -3.23 5.14
C VAL A 173 2.85 -3.05 3.96
N GLN A 174 4.12 -2.83 4.26
CA GLN A 174 5.18 -2.86 3.27
C GLN A 174 6.24 -3.89 3.65
N PHE A 175 6.58 -4.72 2.67
CA PHE A 175 7.61 -5.75 2.82
C PHE A 175 8.89 -5.29 2.12
N TYR A 176 9.99 -5.36 2.85
CA TYR A 176 11.31 -4.90 2.43
C TYR A 176 12.31 -6.04 2.38
N SER A 177 13.27 -5.95 1.47
CA SER A 177 14.33 -6.94 1.32
C SER A 177 15.39 -6.85 2.43
N ASP A 178 15.57 -5.65 2.99
CA ASP A 178 16.59 -5.32 3.98
C ASP A 178 16.25 -4.06 4.79
N ASP A 179 17.00 -3.81 5.86
CA ASP A 179 16.85 -2.63 6.73
C ASP A 179 17.10 -1.31 5.98
N ALA A 180 17.97 -1.29 4.96
CA ALA A 180 18.23 -0.07 4.20
C ALA A 180 17.02 0.36 3.38
N SER A 181 16.31 -0.60 2.80
CA SER A 181 15.06 -0.43 2.06
C SER A 181 13.91 -0.02 3.00
N LEU A 182 13.80 -0.65 4.18
CA LEU A 182 12.86 -0.28 5.23
C LEU A 182 13.05 1.20 5.64
N LEU A 183 14.28 1.58 5.96
CA LEU A 183 14.60 2.95 6.36
C LEU A 183 14.32 3.96 5.24
N ALA A 184 14.55 3.61 3.99
CA ALA A 184 14.19 4.45 2.84
C ALA A 184 12.67 4.63 2.71
N GLY A 185 11.90 3.57 2.95
CA GLY A 185 10.44 3.59 2.97
C GLY A 185 9.89 4.47 4.09
N PHE A 186 10.38 4.27 5.32
CA PHE A 186 10.00 5.09 6.48
C PHE A 186 10.39 6.55 6.31
N THR A 187 11.60 6.84 5.79
CA THR A 187 12.02 8.22 5.50
C THR A 187 11.02 8.91 4.58
N ARG A 188 10.68 8.28 3.46
CA ARG A 188 9.72 8.82 2.48
C ARG A 188 8.33 9.03 3.09
N PHE A 189 7.84 8.09 3.89
CA PHE A 189 6.54 8.18 4.55
C PHE A 189 6.50 9.37 5.53
N VAL A 190 7.53 9.51 6.37
CA VAL A 190 7.66 10.59 7.35
C VAL A 190 7.76 11.95 6.66
N GLU A 191 8.63 12.09 5.65
CA GLU A 191 8.81 13.34 4.89
C GLU A 191 7.51 13.80 4.26
N THR A 192 6.79 12.88 3.61
CA THR A 192 5.52 13.18 2.96
C THR A 192 4.48 13.68 3.96
N ALA A 193 4.36 13.01 5.10
CA ALA A 193 3.41 13.38 6.13
C ALA A 193 3.74 14.75 6.75
N LEU A 194 5.00 15.00 7.12
CA LEU A 194 5.44 16.29 7.67
C LEU A 194 5.30 17.43 6.66
N ALA A 195 5.62 17.20 5.38
CA ALA A 195 5.44 18.18 4.32
C ALA A 195 3.96 18.56 4.09
N ALA A 196 3.04 17.61 4.32
CA ALA A 196 1.60 17.85 4.28
C ALA A 196 1.07 18.57 5.54
N GLY A 197 1.92 18.85 6.53
CA GLY A 197 1.52 19.46 7.81
C GLY A 197 0.89 18.50 8.81
N ASN A 198 0.98 17.19 8.56
CA ASN A 198 0.52 16.14 9.46
C ASN A 198 1.51 15.92 10.61
N ALA A 199 1.03 15.34 11.71
CA ALA A 199 1.91 14.80 12.74
C ALA A 199 2.28 13.35 12.43
N VAL A 200 3.48 12.94 12.86
CA VAL A 200 4.01 11.60 12.59
C VAL A 200 4.44 10.93 13.88
N ILE A 201 3.97 9.70 14.09
CA ILE A 201 4.41 8.80 15.15
C ILE A 201 5.30 7.73 14.54
N VAL A 202 6.50 7.54 15.06
CA VAL A 202 7.43 6.50 14.62
C VAL A 202 7.75 5.58 15.79
N VAL A 203 7.38 4.30 15.66
CA VAL A 203 7.67 3.27 16.68
C VAL A 203 8.70 2.30 16.12
N ALA A 204 9.97 2.49 16.47
CA ALA A 204 11.06 1.72 15.88
C ALA A 204 12.16 1.39 16.91
N THR A 205 13.08 0.50 16.54
CA THR A 205 14.29 0.22 17.34
C THR A 205 15.15 1.47 17.47
N GLU A 206 15.98 1.55 18.49
CA GLU A 206 16.92 2.65 18.68
C GLU A 206 17.81 2.88 17.45
N SER A 207 18.33 1.79 16.87
CA SER A 207 19.16 1.83 15.65
C SER A 207 18.42 2.46 14.48
N HIS A 208 17.18 2.03 14.23
CA HIS A 208 16.38 2.54 13.12
C HIS A 208 15.92 3.97 13.36
N ARG A 209 15.56 4.35 14.59
CA ARG A 209 15.23 5.75 14.94
C ARG A 209 16.40 6.68 14.69
N ASN A 210 17.61 6.31 15.12
CA ASN A 210 18.81 7.11 14.91
C ASN A 210 19.16 7.25 13.42
N SER A 211 19.06 6.15 12.67
CA SER A 211 19.30 6.15 11.23
C SER A 211 18.26 6.98 10.47
N LEU A 212 16.99 6.91 10.88
CA LEU A 212 15.90 7.70 10.31
C LEU A 212 16.09 9.19 10.57
N LEU A 213 16.45 9.59 11.80
CA LEU A 213 16.75 10.97 12.14
C LEU A 213 17.87 11.55 11.24
N GLN A 214 18.96 10.81 11.06
CA GLN A 214 20.07 11.23 10.20
C GLN A 214 19.61 11.42 8.74
N ARG A 215 18.83 10.47 8.20
CA ARG A 215 18.32 10.56 6.83
C ARG A 215 17.41 11.78 6.63
N LEU A 216 16.47 12.00 7.56
CA LEU A 216 15.56 13.15 7.52
C LEU A 216 16.32 14.48 7.55
N GLN A 217 17.38 14.59 8.38
CA GLN A 217 18.23 15.77 8.43
C GLN A 217 18.99 16.00 7.12
N VAL A 218 19.54 14.94 6.51
CA VAL A 218 20.22 15.02 5.19
C VAL A 218 19.27 15.51 4.11
N HIS A 219 18.00 15.16 4.20
CA HIS A 219 16.94 15.60 3.27
C HIS A 219 16.38 16.99 3.60
N GLY A 220 16.93 17.66 4.63
CA GLY A 220 16.55 19.04 4.98
C GLY A 220 15.33 19.17 5.90
N VAL A 221 14.88 18.08 6.51
CA VAL A 221 13.79 18.13 7.51
C VAL A 221 14.37 18.61 8.85
N ASP A 222 13.82 19.69 9.40
CA ASP A 222 14.17 20.14 10.76
C ASP A 222 13.43 19.27 11.79
N VAL A 223 14.02 18.10 12.05
CA VAL A 223 13.44 17.10 12.95
C VAL A 223 13.39 17.57 14.39
N PHE A 224 14.37 18.35 14.85
CA PHE A 224 14.37 18.87 16.21
C PHE A 224 13.21 19.83 16.44
N ALA A 225 12.99 20.75 15.52
CA ALA A 225 11.83 21.64 15.59
C ALA A 225 10.49 20.85 15.46
N ALA A 226 10.47 19.75 14.73
CA ALA A 226 9.28 18.89 14.63
C ALA A 226 9.00 18.13 15.96
N ILE A 227 10.04 17.67 16.65
CA ILE A 227 9.93 17.05 17.99
C ILE A 227 9.43 18.08 19.02
N GLU A 228 10.04 19.27 19.07
CA GLU A 228 9.62 20.33 20.00
C GLU A 228 8.16 20.76 19.80
N LYS A 229 7.68 20.77 18.55
CA LYS A 229 6.28 21.07 18.23
C LYS A 229 5.34 19.91 18.45
N GLY A 230 5.83 18.72 18.74
CA GLY A 230 5.05 17.50 18.86
C GLY A 230 4.50 16.95 17.54
N SER A 231 5.00 17.48 16.39
CA SER A 231 4.61 16.97 15.06
C SER A 231 5.45 15.77 14.59
N TYR A 232 6.54 15.43 15.28
CA TYR A 232 7.29 14.20 15.11
C TYR A 232 7.51 13.54 16.47
N ILE A 233 7.00 12.33 16.66
CA ILE A 233 6.99 11.60 17.93
C ILE A 233 7.73 10.28 17.74
N PRO A 234 9.06 10.22 18.05
CA PRO A 234 9.83 8.98 18.03
C PRO A 234 9.61 8.20 19.33
N LEU A 235 9.21 6.94 19.21
CA LEU A 235 9.00 6.02 20.33
C LEU A 235 9.87 4.78 20.16
N ASP A 236 10.39 4.28 21.28
CA ASP A 236 11.10 3.00 21.30
C ASP A 236 10.09 1.84 21.22
N VAL A 237 10.42 0.84 20.42
CA VAL A 237 9.53 -0.30 20.20
C VAL A 237 9.38 -1.19 21.43
N ALA A 238 10.47 -1.42 22.19
CA ALA A 238 10.44 -2.26 23.38
C ALA A 238 9.65 -1.57 24.50
N ASP A 239 9.91 -0.29 24.72
CA ASP A 239 9.15 0.53 25.69
C ASP A 239 7.67 0.58 25.32
N THR A 240 7.36 0.81 24.04
CA THR A 240 5.99 0.87 23.55
C THR A 240 5.26 -0.46 23.76
N LEU A 241 5.86 -1.58 23.37
CA LEU A 241 5.29 -2.91 23.57
C LEU A 241 5.04 -3.18 25.06
N SER A 242 5.95 -2.78 25.94
CA SER A 242 5.81 -3.00 27.40
C SER A 242 4.57 -2.35 28.01
N THR A 243 4.01 -1.32 27.39
CA THR A 243 2.86 -0.58 27.91
C THR A 243 1.54 -1.34 27.79
N PHE A 244 1.40 -2.19 26.80
CA PHE A 244 0.14 -2.90 26.51
C PHE A 244 0.26 -4.42 26.42
N MET A 245 1.48 -4.99 26.45
CA MET A 245 1.64 -6.45 26.46
C MET A 245 1.30 -7.03 27.82
N VAL A 246 0.47 -8.08 27.85
CA VAL A 246 0.08 -8.85 29.05
C VAL A 246 0.13 -10.34 28.70
N ASN A 247 0.84 -11.14 29.46
CA ASN A 247 0.99 -12.58 29.24
C ASN A 247 1.36 -12.91 27.76
N ASP A 248 2.34 -12.21 27.24
CA ASP A 248 2.87 -12.35 25.86
C ASP A 248 1.92 -11.97 24.73
N LEU A 249 0.74 -11.45 25.00
CA LEU A 249 -0.22 -10.96 24.01
C LEU A 249 -0.52 -9.47 24.23
N PRO A 250 -0.87 -8.73 23.16
CA PRO A 250 -1.39 -7.37 23.28
C PRO A 250 -2.74 -7.38 24.03
N ASP A 251 -2.86 -6.59 25.09
CA ASP A 251 -4.16 -6.36 25.74
C ASP A 251 -4.96 -5.33 24.93
N PRO A 252 -6.11 -5.69 24.35
CA PRO A 252 -6.85 -4.81 23.46
C PRO A 252 -7.28 -3.51 24.11
N VAL A 253 -7.73 -3.56 25.37
CA VAL A 253 -8.24 -2.37 26.09
C VAL A 253 -7.11 -1.38 26.35
N ARG A 254 -5.96 -1.88 26.81
CA ARG A 254 -4.78 -1.04 27.03
C ARG A 254 -4.26 -0.45 25.74
N PHE A 255 -4.14 -1.28 24.69
CA PHE A 255 -3.65 -0.84 23.40
C PHE A 255 -4.54 0.26 22.81
N LEU A 256 -5.84 0.01 22.66
CA LEU A 256 -6.79 0.97 22.08
C LEU A 256 -6.78 2.30 22.83
N LYS A 257 -6.68 2.25 24.19
CA LYS A 257 -6.57 3.45 25.01
C LYS A 257 -5.26 4.20 24.73
N ILE A 258 -4.12 3.52 24.78
CA ILE A 258 -2.79 4.15 24.65
C ILE A 258 -2.59 4.68 23.24
N ALA A 259 -2.90 3.89 22.21
CA ALA A 259 -2.77 4.31 20.82
C ALA A 259 -3.74 5.45 20.47
N GLY A 260 -4.99 5.38 20.96
CA GLY A 260 -5.97 6.46 20.78
C GLY A 260 -5.55 7.76 21.44
N ASP A 261 -5.07 7.70 22.71
CA ASP A 261 -4.57 8.88 23.43
C ASP A 261 -3.34 9.48 22.72
N LEU A 262 -2.45 8.64 22.19
CA LEU A 262 -1.26 9.06 21.44
C LEU A 262 -1.63 9.75 20.11
N VAL A 263 -2.54 9.17 19.34
CA VAL A 263 -3.05 9.75 18.09
C VAL A 263 -3.75 11.09 18.37
N ALA A 264 -4.58 11.15 19.41
CA ALA A 264 -5.26 12.38 19.80
C ALA A 264 -4.29 13.47 20.28
N ALA A 265 -3.20 13.11 20.94
CA ALA A 265 -2.13 14.04 21.33
C ALA A 265 -1.37 14.56 20.12
N ALA A 266 -0.99 13.67 19.17
CA ALA A 266 -0.31 14.02 17.94
C ALA A 266 -1.16 14.95 17.06
N ALA A 267 -2.45 14.71 16.98
CA ALA A 267 -3.38 15.53 16.20
C ALA A 267 -3.40 17.02 16.63
N LYS A 268 -3.10 17.32 17.89
CA LYS A 268 -3.02 18.71 18.40
C LYS A 268 -1.84 19.50 17.82
N ALA A 269 -0.79 18.81 17.36
CA ALA A 269 0.41 19.42 16.78
C ALA A 269 0.30 19.63 15.27
N THR A 270 -0.76 19.16 14.63
CA THR A 270 -0.96 19.28 13.18
C THR A 270 -1.35 20.71 12.80
N LYS A 271 -0.97 21.12 11.59
CA LYS A 271 -1.31 22.42 11.02
C LYS A 271 -2.07 22.21 9.74
N GLY A 272 -3.29 22.73 9.64
CA GLY A 272 -4.08 22.67 8.42
C GLY A 272 -5.58 22.65 8.70
N GLU A 273 -6.37 22.79 7.65
CA GLU A 273 -7.84 22.74 7.74
C GLU A 273 -8.35 21.32 8.08
N ARG A 274 -7.52 20.29 7.87
CA ARG A 274 -7.82 18.87 8.17
C ARG A 274 -6.59 18.21 8.77
N PRO A 275 -6.44 18.29 10.10
CA PRO A 275 -5.30 17.67 10.78
C PRO A 275 -5.36 16.14 10.64
N ARG A 276 -4.24 15.54 10.23
CA ARG A 276 -4.10 14.08 10.16
C ARG A 276 -2.87 13.64 10.92
N VAL A 277 -2.90 12.40 11.36
CA VAL A 277 -1.76 11.72 11.97
C VAL A 277 -1.31 10.60 11.03
N ALA A 278 -0.02 10.45 10.89
CA ALA A 278 0.61 9.31 10.24
C ALA A 278 1.39 8.51 11.29
N ALA A 279 1.34 7.20 11.23
CA ALA A 279 2.10 6.33 12.14
C ALA A 279 2.86 5.28 11.31
N CYS A 280 4.14 5.06 11.61
CA CYS A 280 4.86 3.92 11.06
C CYS A 280 5.62 3.18 12.15
N GLY A 281 5.76 1.84 11.98
CA GLY A 281 6.41 1.09 13.02
C GLY A 281 6.76 -0.35 12.72
N GLU A 282 7.48 -0.94 13.70
CA GLU A 282 8.06 -2.28 13.65
C GLU A 282 7.56 -3.18 14.80
N CYS A 283 6.52 -2.79 15.56
CA CYS A 283 6.07 -3.55 16.74
C CYS A 283 5.66 -4.99 16.37
N ALA A 284 4.77 -5.16 15.41
CA ALA A 284 4.33 -6.48 14.97
C ALA A 284 5.43 -7.28 14.24
N PRO A 285 6.23 -6.67 13.33
CA PRO A 285 7.41 -7.31 12.77
C PRO A 285 8.37 -7.89 13.80
N ILE A 286 8.66 -7.15 14.85
CA ILE A 286 9.57 -7.60 15.92
C ILE A 286 8.96 -8.76 16.73
N LEU A 287 7.68 -8.70 17.05
CA LEU A 287 6.98 -9.81 17.69
C LEU A 287 7.06 -11.10 16.86
N TRP A 288 6.86 -10.99 15.55
CA TRP A 288 6.99 -12.14 14.64
C TRP A 288 8.43 -12.66 14.60
N ALA A 289 9.41 -11.78 14.46
CA ALA A 289 10.84 -12.17 14.48
C ALA A 289 11.26 -12.89 15.76
N GLN A 290 10.58 -12.60 16.87
CA GLN A 290 10.75 -13.27 18.18
C GLN A 290 9.98 -14.60 18.30
N GLY A 291 9.31 -15.06 17.21
CA GLY A 291 8.49 -16.28 17.23
C GLY A 291 7.10 -16.11 17.85
N ARG A 292 6.67 -14.88 18.09
CA ARG A 292 5.39 -14.52 18.73
C ARG A 292 4.35 -14.13 17.66
N ALA A 293 4.12 -15.02 16.70
CA ALA A 293 3.30 -14.75 15.53
C ALA A 293 1.85 -14.37 15.86
N ASP A 294 1.22 -15.06 16.84
CA ASP A 294 -0.15 -14.74 17.24
C ASP A 294 -0.25 -13.34 17.85
N ALA A 295 0.75 -12.91 18.61
CA ALA A 295 0.82 -11.57 19.16
C ALA A 295 1.00 -10.52 18.04
N ALA A 296 1.81 -10.81 17.03
CA ALA A 296 1.98 -9.93 15.87
C ALA A 296 0.67 -9.74 15.12
N ILE A 297 -0.03 -10.82 14.79
CA ILE A 297 -1.32 -10.78 14.07
C ILE A 297 -2.38 -10.04 14.89
N GLN A 298 -2.47 -10.32 16.19
CA GLN A 298 -3.40 -9.61 17.07
C GLN A 298 -3.10 -8.10 17.12
N LEU A 299 -1.83 -7.71 17.10
CA LEU A 299 -1.44 -6.31 17.11
C LEU A 299 -1.81 -5.62 15.78
N GLU A 300 -1.65 -6.29 14.63
CA GLU A 300 -2.09 -5.75 13.33
C GLU A 300 -3.61 -5.56 13.29
N HIS A 301 -4.38 -6.52 13.83
CA HIS A 301 -5.82 -6.36 13.96
C HIS A 301 -6.20 -5.12 14.79
N LEU A 302 -5.52 -4.88 15.90
CA LEU A 302 -5.75 -3.71 16.75
C LEU A 302 -5.36 -2.39 16.05
N TRP A 303 -4.32 -2.40 15.22
CA TRP A 303 -3.97 -1.25 14.39
C TRP A 303 -5.02 -0.96 13.33
N ASP A 304 -5.61 -2.00 12.72
CA ASP A 304 -6.72 -1.84 11.78
C ASP A 304 -7.96 -1.22 12.45
N GLU A 305 -8.25 -1.59 13.72
CA GLU A 305 -9.31 -0.93 14.51
C GLU A 305 -9.02 0.55 14.78
N ILE A 306 -7.77 0.90 15.11
CA ILE A 306 -7.35 2.30 15.28
C ILE A 306 -7.47 3.07 13.97
N ALA A 307 -7.03 2.51 12.85
CA ALA A 307 -7.14 3.16 11.55
C ALA A 307 -8.61 3.45 11.17
N LYS A 308 -9.53 2.54 11.50
CA LYS A 308 -10.97 2.69 11.24
C LYS A 308 -11.66 3.71 12.15
N THR A 309 -11.16 3.89 13.38
CA THR A 309 -11.81 4.73 14.41
C THR A 309 -11.17 6.10 14.57
N CYS A 310 -9.88 6.23 14.25
CA CYS A 310 -9.11 7.46 14.31
C CYS A 310 -8.67 7.87 12.90
N ASP A 311 -8.53 9.18 12.65
CA ASP A 311 -8.06 9.71 11.36
C ASP A 311 -6.53 9.56 11.26
N VAL A 312 -6.03 8.31 11.17
CA VAL A 312 -4.61 7.96 11.16
C VAL A 312 -4.26 7.05 9.99
N ASP A 313 -3.19 7.40 9.26
CA ASP A 313 -2.58 6.54 8.26
C ASP A 313 -1.47 5.71 8.90
N ILE A 314 -1.53 4.40 8.75
CA ILE A 314 -0.62 3.47 9.40
C ILE A 314 0.21 2.71 8.37
N LEU A 315 1.52 2.65 8.59
CA LEU A 315 2.48 1.87 7.80
C LEU A 315 3.20 0.86 8.70
N CYS A 316 2.92 -0.43 8.51
CA CYS A 316 3.66 -1.52 9.13
C CYS A 316 4.78 -2.00 8.21
N GLY A 317 6.04 -1.92 8.66
CA GLY A 317 7.22 -2.24 7.86
C GLY A 317 7.85 -3.57 8.26
N TYR A 318 7.87 -4.54 7.37
CA TYR A 318 8.44 -5.88 7.58
C TYR A 318 9.69 -6.10 6.74
N VAL A 319 10.80 -6.45 7.37
CA VAL A 319 11.98 -6.97 6.67
C VAL A 319 11.86 -8.49 6.61
N LEU A 320 11.79 -9.04 5.42
CA LEU A 320 11.63 -10.48 5.23
C LEU A 320 12.87 -11.08 4.58
N ASN A 321 13.52 -11.99 5.30
CA ASN A 321 14.54 -12.84 4.69
C ASN A 321 13.91 -14.09 4.05
N SER A 322 14.59 -14.65 3.03
CA SER A 322 14.07 -15.75 2.21
C SER A 322 13.74 -17.03 3.00
N CYS A 323 14.41 -17.27 4.14
CA CYS A 323 14.21 -18.49 4.95
C CYS A 323 12.97 -18.44 5.85
N GLN A 324 12.52 -17.27 6.29
CA GLN A 324 11.30 -17.13 7.10
C GLN A 324 10.04 -17.33 6.26
N ARG A 325 10.09 -16.99 4.98
CA ARG A 325 8.97 -17.05 4.04
C ARG A 325 8.43 -18.46 3.80
N GLU A 326 9.30 -19.43 3.56
CA GLU A 326 8.87 -20.79 3.23
C GLU A 326 8.31 -21.55 4.43
N ARG A 327 8.78 -21.23 5.64
CA ARG A 327 8.36 -21.92 6.86
C ARG A 327 7.09 -21.36 7.48
N GLU A 328 6.75 -20.10 7.22
CA GLU A 328 5.71 -19.36 7.93
C GLU A 328 4.72 -18.68 6.98
N SER A 329 4.45 -19.25 5.80
CA SER A 329 3.53 -18.68 4.80
C SER A 329 2.14 -18.34 5.34
N HIS A 330 1.61 -19.16 6.26
CA HIS A 330 0.31 -18.94 6.88
C HIS A 330 0.26 -17.70 7.81
N ILE A 331 1.39 -17.34 8.46
CA ILE A 331 1.47 -16.13 9.30
C ILE A 331 1.49 -14.91 8.40
N TYR A 332 2.27 -14.95 7.34
CA TYR A 332 2.32 -13.93 6.32
C TYR A 332 0.92 -13.64 5.73
N GLU A 333 0.16 -14.69 5.38
CA GLU A 333 -1.20 -14.59 4.88
C GLU A 333 -2.12 -13.84 5.84
N ARG A 334 -2.05 -14.20 7.12
CA ARG A 334 -2.85 -13.56 8.17
C ARG A 334 -2.47 -12.09 8.34
N ILE A 335 -1.17 -11.75 8.32
CA ILE A 335 -0.71 -10.36 8.38
C ILE A 335 -1.25 -9.57 7.19
N CYS A 336 -1.13 -10.08 5.97
CA CYS A 336 -1.68 -9.41 4.79
C CYS A 336 -3.19 -9.18 4.89
N ALA A 337 -3.94 -10.12 5.50
CA ALA A 337 -5.39 -10.03 5.63
C ALA A 337 -5.85 -8.91 6.60
N GLU A 338 -5.01 -8.51 7.56
CA GLU A 338 -5.32 -7.42 8.51
C GLU A 338 -5.09 -6.01 7.91
N HIS A 339 -4.54 -5.91 6.69
CA HIS A 339 -4.18 -4.63 6.10
C HIS A 339 -5.08 -4.24 4.92
N SER A 340 -5.38 -2.96 4.81
CA SER A 340 -6.14 -2.40 3.67
C SER A 340 -5.32 -2.27 2.39
N ALA A 341 -3.98 -2.29 2.49
CA ALA A 341 -3.06 -2.27 1.36
C ALA A 341 -1.77 -3.05 1.66
N VAL A 342 -1.29 -3.81 0.69
CA VAL A 342 -0.03 -4.58 0.77
C VAL A 342 0.90 -4.12 -0.34
N CYS A 343 2.11 -3.66 0.01
CA CYS A 343 3.10 -3.16 -0.92
C CYS A 343 4.42 -3.94 -0.79
N PHE A 344 5.14 -4.10 -1.91
CA PHE A 344 6.45 -4.73 -1.98
C PHE A 344 7.47 -3.74 -2.57
N LEU A 345 8.61 -3.59 -1.90
CA LEU A 345 9.69 -2.69 -2.30
C LEU A 345 11.05 -3.39 -2.37
#